data_6e4f60aa7293d7719d3b5ea535416ccd
#
_entry.id   6e4f60aa7293d7719d3b5ea535416ccd
#
_cell.length_a   1.000
_cell.length_b   1.000
_cell.length_c   1.000
_cell.angle_alpha   90.00
_cell.angle_beta   90.00
_cell.angle_gamma   90.00
#
_symmetry.space_group_name_H-M   'P 1'
#
loop_
_entity.id
_entity.type
_entity.pdbx_description
1 polymer ?
#
loop_
_entity_poly.entity_id
_entity_poly.type
_entity_poly.pdbx_seq_one_letter_code
_entity_poly.pdbx_strand_id
1 'polypeptide(L)'
;YRMNIDSGDVERLTDNSVRYPKKYKDYIYFNLDNDNIMYGITLDGTSLVKLSMGDNDVKLYPFNCFYYGDYLFVENGVWYGNLMRISRDGSEVKTLNQINSLICKKQTPTDKILFVNQDNGKDIYCMNIDGTDQHLVVKGDASWINIELIAQWGDTIYYKNPFREEVYRVNLDGSDNN
;
A
#
# COMPACT_ATOMS: atom_id res chain seq x y z
N TYR A 1 8.21 8.71 20.54
CA TYR A 1 7.61 9.33 21.72
C TYR A 1 6.11 9.52 21.53
N ARG A 2 5.36 9.44 22.61
CA ARG A 2 3.95 9.81 22.74
C ARG A 2 3.86 10.98 23.73
N MET A 3 3.01 11.97 23.44
CA MET A 3 2.76 13.08 24.36
C MET A 3 1.26 13.13 24.68
N ASN A 4 0.92 13.23 25.94
CA ASN A 4 -0.42 13.56 26.37
C ASN A 4 -0.63 15.08 26.17
N ILE A 5 -1.65 15.45 25.39
CA ILE A 5 -1.90 16.85 25.02
C ILE A 5 -2.38 17.67 26.24
N ASP A 6 -3.13 17.04 27.15
CA ASP A 6 -3.72 17.72 28.30
C ASP A 6 -2.71 17.91 29.45
N SER A 7 -1.91 16.88 29.75
CA SER A 7 -0.90 16.95 30.85
C SER A 7 0.49 17.40 30.37
N GLY A 8 0.80 17.28 29.08
CA GLY A 8 2.13 17.50 28.54
C GLY A 8 3.13 16.38 28.82
N ASP A 9 2.70 15.29 29.43
CA ASP A 9 3.57 14.15 29.73
C ASP A 9 4.07 13.50 28.43
N VAL A 10 5.38 13.22 28.40
CA VAL A 10 6.06 12.60 27.25
C VAL A 10 6.56 11.22 27.62
N GLU A 11 6.16 10.24 26.83
CA GLU A 11 6.57 8.84 26.98
C GLU A 11 7.32 8.35 25.75
N ARG A 12 8.39 7.58 25.97
CA ARG A 12 9.16 6.94 24.91
C ARG A 12 8.56 5.58 24.58
N LEU A 13 8.11 5.39 23.32
CA LEU A 13 7.49 4.13 22.88
C LEU A 13 8.50 3.08 22.40
N THR A 14 9.70 3.47 21.95
CA THR A 14 10.76 2.57 21.49
C THR A 14 12.13 3.17 21.76
N ASP A 15 13.11 2.32 22.07
CA ASP A 15 14.52 2.71 22.26
C ASP A 15 15.29 2.85 20.96
N ASN A 16 14.73 2.35 19.86
CA ASN A 16 15.38 2.38 18.56
C ASN A 16 15.05 3.66 17.79
N SER A 17 15.98 4.09 16.95
CA SER A 17 15.73 5.12 15.95
C SER A 17 14.83 4.58 14.85
N VAL A 18 13.78 5.33 14.50
CA VAL A 18 12.74 4.89 13.56
C VAL A 18 12.68 5.80 12.35
N ARG A 19 12.36 5.22 11.19
CA ARG A 19 12.11 5.90 9.92
C ARG A 19 10.66 5.75 9.50
N TYR A 20 10.14 6.79 8.87
CA TYR A 20 8.85 6.79 8.18
C TYR A 20 7.66 6.35 9.04
N PRO A 21 7.49 6.86 10.26
CA PRO A 21 6.39 6.45 11.10
C PRO A 21 5.04 6.85 10.48
N LYS A 22 4.12 5.91 10.45
CA LYS A 22 2.74 6.13 10.00
C LYS A 22 1.76 5.52 10.98
N LYS A 23 0.83 6.35 11.45
CA LYS A 23 -0.28 5.90 12.29
C LYS A 23 -1.39 5.31 11.44
N TYR A 24 -1.89 4.14 11.82
CA TYR A 24 -3.15 3.60 11.35
C TYR A 24 -3.90 2.92 12.50
N LYS A 25 -5.13 3.38 12.77
CA LYS A 25 -5.94 2.96 13.91
C LYS A 25 -5.12 3.05 15.23
N ASP A 26 -4.95 1.94 15.91
CA ASP A 26 -4.26 1.76 17.19
C ASP A 26 -2.78 1.35 17.07
N TYR A 27 -2.24 1.33 15.85
CA TYR A 27 -0.84 1.03 15.59
C TYR A 27 -0.09 2.22 14.95
N ILE A 28 1.21 2.27 15.22
CA ILE A 28 2.19 3.06 14.48
C ILE A 28 3.11 2.07 13.76
N TYR A 29 3.17 2.15 12.43
CA TYR A 29 4.07 1.36 11.60
C TYR A 29 5.29 2.17 11.23
N PHE A 30 6.47 1.54 11.23
CA PHE A 30 7.76 2.18 10.96
C PHE A 30 8.82 1.16 10.54
N ASN A 31 9.95 1.66 10.01
CA ASN A 31 11.18 0.88 9.88
C ASN A 31 12.16 1.30 10.96
N LEU A 32 13.04 0.38 11.39
CA LEU A 32 14.22 0.74 12.17
C LEU A 32 15.32 1.27 11.25
N ASP A 33 16.18 2.15 11.78
CA ASP A 33 17.28 2.74 11.01
C ASP A 33 18.27 1.72 10.46
N ASN A 34 18.40 0.58 11.12
CA ASN A 34 19.42 -0.44 10.82
C ASN A 34 18.94 -1.52 9.85
N ASP A 35 17.64 -1.56 9.55
CA ASP A 35 17.06 -2.53 8.66
C ASP A 35 15.90 -1.90 7.86
N ASN A 36 15.49 -2.57 6.79
CA ASN A 36 14.35 -2.16 5.98
C ASN A 36 13.11 -3.00 6.33
N ILE A 37 13.06 -3.57 7.52
CA ILE A 37 11.96 -4.40 7.98
C ILE A 37 10.88 -3.48 8.58
N MET A 38 9.63 -3.79 8.30
CA MET A 38 8.52 -3.05 8.89
C MET A 38 8.17 -3.60 10.27
N TYR A 39 7.92 -2.70 11.17
CA TYR A 39 7.45 -2.97 12.53
C TYR A 39 6.12 -2.25 12.78
N GLY A 40 5.31 -2.78 13.66
CA GLY A 40 4.13 -2.13 14.19
C GLY A 40 4.20 -2.05 15.71
N ILE A 41 3.90 -0.90 16.28
CA ILE A 41 3.77 -0.73 17.73
C ILE A 41 2.38 -0.19 18.06
N THR A 42 1.77 -0.71 19.11
CA THR A 42 0.49 -0.17 19.60
C THR A 42 0.67 1.25 20.13
N LEU A 43 -0.39 2.05 20.11
CA LEU A 43 -0.34 3.45 20.57
C LEU A 43 0.00 3.57 22.06
N ASP A 44 -0.26 2.53 22.85
CA ASP A 44 0.12 2.47 24.26
C ASP A 44 1.56 1.96 24.48
N GLY A 45 2.24 1.54 23.40
CA GLY A 45 3.61 1.03 23.47
C GLY A 45 3.75 -0.39 24.05
N THR A 46 2.66 -1.07 24.35
CA THR A 46 2.69 -2.37 25.06
C THR A 46 3.02 -3.55 24.15
N SER A 47 2.77 -3.41 22.84
CA SER A 47 3.01 -4.48 21.86
C SER A 47 3.83 -3.97 20.69
N LEU A 48 5.01 -4.56 20.49
CA LEU A 48 5.86 -4.36 19.32
C LEU A 48 5.83 -5.62 18.47
N VAL A 49 5.40 -5.49 17.22
CA VAL A 49 5.28 -6.57 16.25
C VAL A 49 6.28 -6.35 15.12
N LYS A 50 7.08 -7.37 14.80
CA LYS A 50 7.87 -7.41 13.58
C LYS A 50 7.02 -8.03 12.47
N LEU A 51 6.88 -7.33 11.34
CA LEU A 51 6.15 -7.88 10.20
C LEU A 51 7.08 -8.79 9.41
N SER A 52 6.78 -10.09 9.41
CA SER A 52 7.59 -11.10 8.74
C SER A 52 6.69 -12.11 8.01
N MET A 53 7.20 -12.73 6.97
CA MET A 53 6.54 -13.78 6.21
C MET A 53 7.27 -15.11 6.45
N GLY A 54 6.82 -15.87 7.46
CA GLY A 54 7.55 -17.05 7.94
C GLY A 54 8.94 -16.65 8.41
N ASP A 55 9.98 -17.31 7.88
CA ASP A 55 11.39 -17.01 8.19
C ASP A 55 11.94 -15.81 7.40
N ASN A 56 11.13 -15.18 6.54
CA ASN A 56 11.56 -14.06 5.72
C ASN A 56 10.96 -12.74 6.24
N ASP A 57 11.82 -11.79 6.49
CA ASP A 57 11.43 -10.44 6.84
C ASP A 57 10.79 -9.73 5.65
N VAL A 58 9.68 -9.05 5.90
CA VAL A 58 9.04 -8.20 4.90
C VAL A 58 9.83 -6.90 4.79
N LYS A 59 10.65 -6.80 3.74
CA LYS A 59 11.44 -5.59 3.44
C LYS A 59 10.54 -4.57 2.77
N LEU A 60 10.10 -3.60 3.52
CA LEU A 60 9.14 -2.61 3.07
C LEU A 60 9.64 -1.19 3.22
N TYR A 61 9.31 -0.39 2.23
CA TYR A 61 9.36 1.07 2.36
C TYR A 61 7.94 1.59 2.65
N PRO A 62 7.69 2.22 3.81
CA PRO A 62 6.36 2.62 4.25
C PRO A 62 5.66 3.65 3.37
N PHE A 63 6.31 4.18 2.33
CA PHE A 63 5.64 5.15 1.45
C PHE A 63 4.69 4.51 0.44
N ASN A 64 4.85 3.22 0.17
CA ASN A 64 4.07 2.48 -0.82
C ASN A 64 3.09 1.54 -0.14
N CYS A 65 2.46 1.99 0.92
CA CYS A 65 1.43 1.23 1.60
C CYS A 65 0.12 2.02 1.69
N PHE A 66 -0.99 1.31 1.70
CA PHE A 66 -2.28 1.84 2.07
C PHE A 66 -3.00 0.89 3.04
N TYR A 67 -3.97 1.43 3.76
CA TYR A 67 -4.70 0.72 4.79
C TYR A 67 -6.16 0.61 4.41
N TYR A 68 -6.73 -0.59 4.55
CA TYR A 68 -8.14 -0.82 4.40
C TYR A 68 -8.62 -1.91 5.37
N GLY A 69 -9.70 -1.64 6.10
CA GLY A 69 -10.22 -2.57 7.10
C GLY A 69 -9.20 -2.87 8.20
N ASP A 70 -8.87 -4.13 8.40
CA ASP A 70 -7.86 -4.59 9.34
C ASP A 70 -6.54 -5.01 8.67
N TYR A 71 -6.33 -4.53 7.45
CA TYR A 71 -5.18 -4.90 6.65
C TYR A 71 -4.36 -3.71 6.19
N LEU A 72 -3.06 -3.95 6.14
CA LEU A 72 -2.07 -3.14 5.46
C LEU A 72 -1.74 -3.80 4.12
N PHE A 73 -1.77 -3.04 3.04
CA PHE A 73 -1.37 -3.46 1.70
C PHE A 73 -0.05 -2.80 1.34
N VAL A 74 0.92 -3.58 0.90
CA VAL A 74 2.30 -3.16 0.70
C VAL A 74 2.90 -3.81 -0.54
N GLU A 75 3.93 -3.16 -1.07
CA GLU A 75 4.80 -3.73 -2.10
C GLU A 75 6.07 -4.29 -1.45
N ASN A 76 6.35 -5.57 -1.65
CA ASN A 76 7.58 -6.20 -1.13
C ASN A 76 8.74 -5.99 -2.10
N GLY A 77 9.33 -4.81 -2.05
CA GLY A 77 10.47 -4.44 -2.90
C GLY A 77 10.92 -3.00 -2.68
N VAL A 78 12.10 -2.67 -3.18
CA VAL A 78 12.70 -1.33 -2.99
C VAL A 78 11.98 -0.27 -3.82
N TRP A 79 11.65 -0.58 -5.06
CA TRP A 79 10.95 0.30 -6.00
C TRP A 79 9.60 -0.28 -6.45
N TYR A 80 9.58 -1.57 -6.72
CA TYR A 80 8.44 -2.37 -7.14
C TYR A 80 8.57 -3.75 -6.53
N GLY A 81 7.48 -4.46 -6.33
CA GLY A 81 7.52 -5.81 -5.80
C GLY A 81 6.16 -6.48 -5.81
N ASN A 82 6.14 -7.68 -5.29
CA ASN A 82 4.90 -8.41 -5.11
C ASN A 82 3.96 -7.65 -4.18
N LEU A 83 2.69 -7.57 -4.54
CA LEU A 83 1.69 -6.99 -3.68
C LEU A 83 1.33 -7.97 -2.56
N MET A 84 1.35 -7.46 -1.35
CA MET A 84 1.10 -8.23 -0.14
C MET A 84 0.01 -7.59 0.71
N ARG A 85 -0.70 -8.44 1.44
CA ARG A 85 -1.64 -8.06 2.50
C ARG A 85 -1.10 -8.53 3.84
N ILE A 86 -1.11 -7.65 4.82
CA ILE A 86 -0.64 -7.94 6.18
C ILE A 86 -1.76 -7.58 7.14
N SER A 87 -2.12 -8.50 8.06
CA SER A 87 -3.05 -8.16 9.14
C SER A 87 -2.42 -7.10 10.05
N ARG A 88 -3.27 -6.31 10.68
CA ARG A 88 -2.85 -5.18 11.52
C ARG A 88 -1.89 -5.57 12.63
N ASP A 89 -2.10 -6.72 13.24
CA ASP A 89 -1.28 -7.28 14.30
C ASP A 89 -0.10 -8.12 13.80
N GLY A 90 0.10 -8.21 12.49
CA GLY A 90 1.16 -9.00 11.87
C GLY A 90 0.96 -10.51 11.90
N SER A 91 -0.18 -11.00 12.40
CA SER A 91 -0.44 -12.44 12.52
C SER A 91 -0.63 -13.15 11.18
N GLU A 92 -1.07 -12.42 10.16
CA GLU A 92 -1.23 -12.93 8.79
C GLU A 92 -0.42 -12.07 7.82
N VAL A 93 0.40 -12.71 6.99
CA VAL A 93 1.05 -12.09 5.84
C VAL A 93 0.78 -12.94 4.61
N LYS A 94 0.14 -12.35 3.60
CA LYS A 94 -0.26 -13.03 2.37
C LYS A 94 0.25 -12.30 1.14
N THR A 95 0.95 -12.99 0.23
CA THR A 95 1.25 -12.49 -1.10
C THR A 95 -0.02 -12.56 -1.97
N LEU A 96 -0.43 -11.44 -2.55
CA LEU A 96 -1.63 -11.34 -3.39
C LEU A 96 -1.33 -11.59 -4.86
N ASN A 97 -0.14 -11.20 -5.34
CA ASN A 97 0.35 -11.50 -6.68
C ASN A 97 1.87 -11.74 -6.67
N GLN A 98 2.41 -12.20 -7.80
CA GLN A 98 3.84 -12.47 -7.99
C GLN A 98 4.45 -11.65 -9.12
N ILE A 99 3.95 -10.45 -9.33
CA ILE A 99 4.41 -9.52 -10.35
C ILE A 99 4.95 -8.24 -9.70
N ASN A 100 5.84 -7.53 -10.38
CA ASN A 100 6.28 -6.23 -9.92
C ASN A 100 5.13 -5.23 -10.03
N SER A 101 4.58 -4.86 -8.92
CA SER A 101 3.39 -4.02 -8.80
C SER A 101 3.70 -2.67 -8.20
N LEU A 102 2.94 -1.66 -8.60
CA LEU A 102 2.89 -0.34 -7.97
C LEU A 102 1.45 -0.04 -7.57
N ILE A 103 1.18 0.09 -6.28
CA ILE A 103 -0.15 0.40 -5.77
C ILE A 103 -0.58 1.81 -6.17
N CYS A 104 -1.81 1.94 -6.67
CA CYS A 104 -2.40 3.23 -6.96
C CYS A 104 -2.79 3.96 -5.66
N LYS A 105 -1.97 4.91 -5.22
CA LYS A 105 -2.09 5.56 -3.89
C LYS A 105 -3.36 6.37 -3.66
N LYS A 106 -4.00 6.85 -4.72
CA LYS A 106 -5.20 7.70 -4.63
C LYS A 106 -6.50 6.91 -4.80
N GLN A 107 -6.45 5.58 -4.70
CA GLN A 107 -7.68 4.79 -4.74
C GLN A 107 -8.54 5.06 -3.51
N THR A 108 -9.84 5.08 -3.72
CA THR A 108 -10.79 5.10 -2.60
C THR A 108 -10.76 3.74 -1.92
N PRO A 109 -10.66 3.68 -0.59
CA PRO A 109 -10.71 2.41 0.11
C PRO A 109 -12.03 1.68 -0.19
N THR A 110 -11.94 0.56 -0.87
CA THR A 110 -13.02 -0.37 -1.18
C THR A 110 -12.51 -1.79 -0.96
N ASP A 111 -13.32 -2.78 -1.23
CA ASP A 111 -12.90 -4.19 -1.28
C ASP A 111 -12.08 -4.56 -2.51
N LYS A 112 -11.70 -3.57 -3.31
CA LYS A 112 -10.86 -3.70 -4.50
C LYS A 112 -9.52 -3.00 -4.34
N ILE A 113 -8.50 -3.49 -5.04
CA ILE A 113 -7.16 -2.92 -5.11
C ILE A 113 -6.83 -2.62 -6.56
N LEU A 114 -6.46 -1.37 -6.82
CA LEU A 114 -5.90 -0.94 -8.10
C LEU A 114 -4.37 -0.91 -8.02
N PHE A 115 -3.71 -1.50 -9.00
CA PHE A 115 -2.26 -1.49 -9.10
C PHE A 115 -1.79 -1.48 -10.55
N VAL A 116 -0.58 -0.96 -10.75
CA VAL A 116 0.09 -0.95 -12.06
C VAL A 116 1.05 -2.15 -12.12
N ASN A 117 0.94 -2.96 -13.16
CA ASN A 117 1.90 -4.02 -13.46
C ASN A 117 3.13 -3.40 -14.13
N GLN A 118 4.28 -3.46 -13.46
CA GLN A 118 5.53 -2.90 -13.96
C GLN A 118 6.25 -3.82 -14.96
N ASP A 119 5.90 -5.10 -14.99
CA ASP A 119 6.53 -6.10 -15.88
C ASP A 119 5.96 -6.06 -17.30
N ASN A 120 4.74 -5.54 -17.47
CA ASN A 120 4.02 -5.59 -18.74
C ASN A 120 3.41 -4.23 -19.12
N GLY A 121 4.18 -3.34 -19.73
CA GLY A 121 3.68 -2.11 -20.36
C GLY A 121 2.98 -1.13 -19.41
N LYS A 122 3.07 -1.34 -18.10
CA LYS A 122 2.39 -0.54 -17.06
C LYS A 122 0.86 -0.56 -17.14
N ASP A 123 0.32 -1.72 -17.44
CA ASP A 123 -1.12 -1.97 -17.41
C ASP A 123 -1.70 -1.72 -16.01
N ILE A 124 -2.91 -1.16 -15.91
CA ILE A 124 -3.65 -1.05 -14.65
C ILE A 124 -4.51 -2.29 -14.48
N TYR A 125 -4.36 -2.92 -13.35
CA TYR A 125 -5.15 -4.06 -12.91
C TYR A 125 -6.01 -3.71 -11.70
N CYS A 126 -7.11 -4.44 -11.56
CA CYS A 126 -7.94 -4.49 -10.39
C CYS A 126 -7.96 -5.91 -9.83
N MET A 127 -8.05 -6.06 -8.51
CA MET A 127 -8.32 -7.35 -7.86
C MET A 127 -9.06 -7.13 -6.54
N ASN A 128 -9.65 -8.18 -6.00
CA ASN A 128 -10.21 -8.17 -4.65
C ASN A 128 -9.11 -8.04 -3.59
N ILE A 129 -9.45 -7.53 -2.41
CA ILE A 129 -8.50 -7.38 -1.28
C ILE A 129 -7.93 -8.72 -0.78
N ASP A 130 -8.53 -9.84 -1.15
CA ASP A 130 -8.01 -11.19 -0.87
C ASP A 130 -7.09 -11.75 -1.95
N GLY A 131 -6.87 -10.99 -3.05
CA GLY A 131 -6.03 -11.36 -4.19
C GLY A 131 -6.77 -12.13 -5.28
N THR A 132 -8.07 -12.37 -5.14
CA THR A 132 -8.89 -13.01 -6.17
C THR A 132 -9.36 -12.02 -7.23
N ASP A 133 -9.92 -12.53 -8.33
CA ASP A 133 -10.52 -11.71 -9.41
C ASP A 133 -9.58 -10.65 -10.00
N GLN A 134 -8.30 -11.03 -10.20
CA GLN A 134 -7.34 -10.14 -10.84
C GLN A 134 -7.66 -10.03 -12.34
N HIS A 135 -7.91 -8.81 -12.81
CA HIS A 135 -8.20 -8.52 -14.21
C HIS A 135 -7.64 -7.19 -14.67
N LEU A 136 -7.49 -7.07 -16.00
CA LEU A 136 -7.02 -5.85 -16.66
C LEU A 136 -8.14 -4.80 -16.69
N VAL A 137 -7.83 -3.58 -16.25
CA VAL A 137 -8.73 -2.41 -16.30
C VAL A 137 -8.33 -1.46 -17.42
N VAL A 138 -7.04 -1.13 -17.50
CA VAL A 138 -6.50 -0.25 -18.55
C VAL A 138 -5.27 -0.88 -19.15
N LYS A 139 -5.26 -1.00 -20.48
CA LYS A 139 -4.06 -1.37 -21.23
C LYS A 139 -3.08 -0.20 -21.21
N GLY A 140 -1.92 -0.41 -20.63
CA GLY A 140 -0.86 0.58 -20.58
C GLY A 140 -0.17 0.72 -21.95
N ASP A 141 0.46 1.86 -22.13
CA ASP A 141 1.42 2.10 -23.19
C ASP A 141 2.81 2.12 -22.55
N ALA A 142 3.78 1.45 -23.13
CA ALA A 142 5.16 1.40 -22.62
C ALA A 142 5.79 2.79 -22.45
N SER A 143 5.25 3.81 -23.11
CA SER A 143 5.63 5.21 -22.94
C SER A 143 5.10 5.85 -21.65
N TRP A 144 4.14 5.24 -20.96
CA TRP A 144 3.55 5.78 -19.74
C TRP A 144 4.44 5.48 -18.54
N ILE A 145 5.21 6.46 -18.12
CA ILE A 145 6.15 6.29 -17.00
C ILE A 145 5.41 6.24 -15.66
N ASN A 146 4.25 6.89 -15.52
CA ASN A 146 3.39 6.82 -14.33
C ASN A 146 1.95 7.20 -14.70
N ILE A 147 1.06 6.22 -14.76
CA ILE A 147 -0.37 6.51 -14.74
C ILE A 147 -0.70 7.10 -13.37
N GLU A 148 -1.23 8.31 -13.34
CA GLU A 148 -1.69 8.94 -12.12
C GLU A 148 -3.19 8.69 -11.96
N LEU A 149 -3.58 7.90 -10.96
CA LEU A 149 -4.97 7.83 -10.53
C LEU A 149 -5.36 9.17 -9.92
N ILE A 150 -6.34 9.84 -10.50
CA ILE A 150 -6.82 11.15 -10.04
C ILE A 150 -7.88 10.95 -8.95
N ALA A 151 -8.87 10.09 -9.20
CA ALA A 151 -9.99 9.83 -8.31
C ALA A 151 -10.63 8.48 -8.61
N GLN A 152 -11.38 7.98 -7.65
CA GLN A 152 -12.32 6.88 -7.81
C GLN A 152 -13.68 7.32 -7.29
N TRP A 153 -14.74 7.03 -8.05
CA TRP A 153 -16.13 7.27 -7.67
C TRP A 153 -16.97 6.02 -7.97
N GLY A 154 -17.35 5.30 -6.92
CA GLY A 154 -17.97 3.99 -7.07
C GLY A 154 -17.08 3.06 -7.88
N ASP A 155 -17.63 2.47 -8.93
CA ASP A 155 -16.93 1.57 -9.83
C ASP A 155 -16.20 2.26 -10.99
N THR A 156 -16.15 3.60 -11.02
CA THR A 156 -15.46 4.38 -12.05
C THR A 156 -14.18 4.99 -11.49
N ILE A 157 -13.09 4.86 -12.23
CA ILE A 157 -11.82 5.51 -11.95
C ILE A 157 -11.52 6.60 -12.99
N TYR A 158 -10.87 7.65 -12.54
CA TYR A 158 -10.35 8.74 -13.34
C TYR A 158 -8.83 8.73 -13.24
N TYR A 159 -8.15 8.71 -14.38
CA TYR A 159 -6.69 8.65 -14.44
C TYR A 159 -6.15 9.63 -15.48
N LYS A 160 -4.89 10.02 -15.30
CA LYS A 160 -4.19 10.95 -16.18
C LYS A 160 -3.03 10.25 -16.86
N ASN A 161 -2.88 10.49 -18.15
CA ASN A 161 -1.62 10.26 -18.85
C ASN A 161 -0.70 11.48 -18.61
N PRO A 162 0.42 11.33 -17.90
CA PRO A 162 1.27 12.46 -17.51
C PRO A 162 1.93 13.16 -18.72
N PHE A 163 1.98 12.51 -19.89
CA PHE A 163 2.58 13.10 -21.10
C PHE A 163 1.58 13.86 -21.97
N ARG A 164 0.29 13.55 -21.86
CA ARG A 164 -0.74 14.17 -22.72
C ARG A 164 -1.59 15.20 -21.98
N GLU A 165 -1.43 15.29 -20.66
CA GLU A 165 -2.29 16.13 -19.78
C GLU A 165 -3.79 15.83 -19.90
N GLU A 166 -4.14 14.71 -20.52
CA GLU A 166 -5.51 14.26 -20.75
C GLU A 166 -6.01 13.44 -19.56
N VAL A 167 -7.28 13.61 -19.23
CA VAL A 167 -7.96 12.84 -18.19
C VAL A 167 -8.87 11.82 -18.86
N TYR A 168 -8.76 10.59 -18.42
CA TYR A 168 -9.54 9.45 -18.89
C TYR A 168 -10.41 8.91 -17.77
N ARG A 169 -11.47 8.21 -18.14
CA ARG A 169 -12.28 7.42 -17.20
C ARG A 169 -12.44 6.00 -17.69
N VAL A 170 -12.60 5.07 -16.76
CA VAL A 170 -12.87 3.65 -17.03
C VAL A 170 -13.57 3.05 -15.83
N ASN A 171 -14.44 2.07 -16.06
CA ASN A 171 -15.02 1.29 -14.96
C ASN A 171 -14.01 0.27 -14.44
N LEU A 172 -14.16 -0.15 -13.18
CA LEU A 172 -13.27 -1.14 -12.54
C LEU A 172 -13.25 -2.50 -13.27
N ASP A 173 -14.29 -2.83 -14.04
CA ASP A 173 -14.36 -4.02 -14.89
C ASP A 173 -13.64 -3.84 -16.25
N GLY A 174 -13.05 -2.68 -16.50
CA GLY A 174 -12.38 -2.33 -17.76
C GLY A 174 -13.30 -1.84 -18.87
N SER A 175 -14.62 -1.78 -18.64
CA SER A 175 -15.58 -1.22 -19.60
C SER A 175 -15.55 0.32 -19.63
N ASP A 176 -16.13 0.89 -20.69
CA ASP A 176 -16.32 2.35 -20.86
C ASP A 176 -15.03 3.18 -20.71
N ASN A 177 -13.95 2.73 -21.35
CA ASN A 177 -12.67 3.44 -21.36
C ASN A 177 -12.71 4.58 -22.39
N ASN A 178 -12.84 5.83 -21.90
CA ASN A 178 -12.99 7.06 -22.70
C ASN A 178 -12.04 8.17 -22.24
#